data_03b496f5c4de4b262f6c1825384bb91f
#
_entry.id   03b496f5c4de4b262f6c1825384bb91f
#
_cell.length_a   1.000
_cell.length_b   1.000
_cell.length_c   1.000
_cell.angle_alpha   90.00
_cell.angle_beta   90.00
_cell.angle_gamma   90.00
#
_symmetry.space_group_name_H-M   'P 1'
#
loop_
_entity.id
_entity.type
_entity.pdbx_description
1 polymer ?
#
loop_
_entity_poly.entity_id
_entity_poly.type
_entity_poly.pdbx_seq_one_letter_code
_entity_poly.pdbx_strand_id
1 'polypeptide(L)'
;MVVASVPCDNSSKSNVHTPTMMPRPLIGALAAISLVTLIACAAPEVRPELGVMNSPIDEVLEAFLEVTKQWGFALETVDTSKYLIRGTRDSTTVIGGSVDPYQRFGKATRQEFHVMRAQMSPRGDQSTVIEIIYLVDKIPDAEAGFALLNAVRERLAAKNR
;
A
#
# COMPACT_ATOMS: atom_id res chain seq x y z
N MET A 1 -3.20 12.83 20.11
CA MET A 1 -2.49 13.55 19.05
C MET A 1 -3.47 13.73 17.91
N VAL A 2 -3.96 14.95 17.75
CA VAL A 2 -5.09 15.27 16.84
C VAL A 2 -4.50 15.53 15.45
N VAL A 3 -4.89 14.73 14.47
CA VAL A 3 -4.53 14.97 13.06
C VAL A 3 -5.53 15.97 12.49
N ALA A 4 -5.07 17.18 12.25
CA ALA A 4 -5.84 18.23 11.60
C ALA A 4 -5.98 17.89 10.10
N SER A 5 -7.21 17.69 9.66
CA SER A 5 -7.60 17.68 8.25
C SER A 5 -7.56 19.10 7.70
N VAL A 6 -6.78 19.31 6.64
CA VAL A 6 -6.76 20.58 5.89
C VAL A 6 -7.93 20.57 4.92
N PRO A 7 -8.89 21.52 5.03
CA PRO A 7 -9.93 21.68 4.03
C PRO A 7 -9.38 22.46 2.84
N CYS A 8 -9.55 21.93 1.64
CA CYS A 8 -9.40 22.70 0.39
C CYS A 8 -10.58 23.66 0.26
N ASP A 9 -10.37 24.90 0.67
CA ASP A 9 -11.34 25.98 0.52
C ASP A 9 -11.21 26.55 -0.91
N ASN A 10 -12.16 26.18 -1.76
CA ASN A 10 -12.26 26.65 -3.13
C ASN A 10 -13.33 27.76 -3.22
N SER A 11 -13.04 28.91 -2.59
CA SER A 11 -13.88 30.09 -2.69
C SER A 11 -13.55 30.90 -3.95
N SER A 12 -14.09 30.44 -5.09
CA SER A 12 -14.10 31.22 -6.32
C SER A 12 -15.26 32.22 -6.31
N LYS A 13 -14.97 33.48 -5.97
CA LYS A 13 -15.89 34.62 -6.16
C LYS A 13 -16.03 34.86 -7.67
N SER A 14 -17.18 34.53 -8.20
CA SER A 14 -17.61 34.89 -9.56
C SER A 14 -17.90 36.40 -9.64
N ASN A 15 -17.00 37.16 -10.24
CA ASN A 15 -17.30 38.54 -10.71
C ASN A 15 -17.98 38.42 -12.08
N VAL A 16 -19.25 38.83 -12.09
CA VAL A 16 -20.07 39.00 -13.29
C VAL A 16 -19.54 40.21 -14.03
N HIS A 17 -18.89 40.01 -15.16
CA HIS A 17 -18.63 41.07 -16.16
C HIS A 17 -19.33 40.70 -17.46
N THR A 18 -20.11 41.69 -17.95
CA THR A 18 -20.89 41.73 -19.18
C THR A 18 -20.14 41.28 -20.44
N PRO A 19 -20.78 40.61 -21.36
CA PRO A 19 -20.11 40.00 -22.52
C PRO A 19 -19.81 41.03 -23.61
N THR A 20 -18.52 41.26 -23.84
CA THR A 20 -18.06 41.85 -25.11
C THR A 20 -17.84 40.71 -26.11
N MET A 21 -18.46 40.83 -27.30
CA MET A 21 -18.38 39.84 -28.38
C MET A 21 -16.93 39.49 -28.73
N MET A 22 -16.44 38.30 -28.38
CA MET A 22 -15.19 37.76 -28.89
C MET A 22 -15.47 36.67 -29.99
N PRO A 23 -14.56 36.61 -30.99
CA PRO A 23 -14.73 35.67 -32.11
C PRO A 23 -14.62 34.21 -31.68
N ARG A 24 -15.52 33.40 -32.20
CA ARG A 24 -15.81 32.00 -31.88
C ARG A 24 -14.70 30.91 -31.93
N PRO A 25 -13.45 31.10 -32.44
CA PRO A 25 -12.50 29.99 -32.49
C PRO A 25 -11.70 29.77 -31.23
N LEU A 26 -11.67 30.69 -30.22
CA LEU A 26 -10.81 30.57 -29.04
C LEU A 26 -11.41 29.71 -27.89
N ILE A 27 -12.72 29.48 -27.89
CA ILE A 27 -13.40 28.74 -26.83
C ILE A 27 -13.12 27.22 -26.90
N GLY A 28 -12.91 26.68 -28.12
CA GLY A 28 -12.58 25.26 -28.29
C GLY A 28 -11.22 24.83 -27.79
N ALA A 29 -10.22 25.71 -27.86
CA ALA A 29 -8.86 25.41 -27.45
C ALA A 29 -8.68 25.38 -25.92
N LEU A 30 -9.39 26.27 -25.21
CA LEU A 30 -9.34 26.31 -23.75
C LEU A 30 -10.05 25.12 -23.07
N ALA A 31 -11.12 24.61 -23.67
CA ALA A 31 -11.83 23.43 -23.18
C ALA A 31 -11.01 22.15 -23.30
N ALA A 32 -10.21 22.01 -24.38
CA ALA A 32 -9.34 20.87 -24.57
C ALA A 32 -8.17 20.82 -23.60
N ILE A 33 -7.62 21.97 -23.20
CA ILE A 33 -6.51 22.04 -22.23
C ILE A 33 -7.01 21.69 -20.83
N SER A 34 -8.24 22.10 -20.45
CA SER A 34 -8.81 21.78 -19.15
C SER A 34 -9.12 20.27 -18.97
N LEU A 35 -9.41 19.56 -20.05
CA LEU A 35 -9.70 18.13 -19.99
C LEU A 35 -8.44 17.27 -19.78
N VAL A 36 -7.29 17.71 -20.31
CA VAL A 36 -6.03 16.99 -20.19
C VAL A 36 -5.43 17.10 -18.76
N THR A 37 -5.69 18.19 -18.05
CA THR A 37 -5.17 18.39 -16.69
C THR A 37 -5.94 17.58 -15.64
N LEU A 38 -7.16 17.14 -15.90
CA LEU A 38 -7.96 16.30 -14.99
C LEU A 38 -7.51 14.83 -14.96
N ILE A 39 -6.80 14.36 -15.98
CA ILE A 39 -6.34 12.96 -16.05
C ILE A 39 -5.06 12.74 -15.26
N ALA A 40 -4.32 13.81 -14.92
CA ALA A 40 -2.99 13.70 -14.30
C ALA A 40 -3.00 13.49 -12.77
N CYS A 41 -4.15 13.52 -12.10
CA CYS A 41 -4.25 13.43 -10.64
C CYS A 41 -4.88 12.12 -10.12
N ALA A 42 -5.03 11.09 -10.94
CA ALA A 42 -5.42 9.79 -10.42
C ALA A 42 -4.25 9.21 -9.62
N ALA A 43 -4.37 9.18 -8.30
CA ALA A 43 -3.43 8.45 -7.47
C ALA A 43 -3.37 6.99 -7.96
N PRO A 44 -2.18 6.36 -8.00
CA PRO A 44 -2.07 4.97 -8.42
C PRO A 44 -2.98 4.10 -7.54
N GLU A 45 -3.86 3.36 -8.19
CA GLU A 45 -4.75 2.43 -7.49
C GLU A 45 -3.91 1.32 -6.87
N VAL A 46 -3.87 1.27 -5.55
CA VAL A 46 -3.18 0.21 -4.81
C VAL A 46 -4.06 -1.03 -4.87
N ARG A 47 -3.66 -2.02 -5.65
CA ARG A 47 -4.35 -3.31 -5.74
C ARG A 47 -3.82 -4.26 -4.68
N PRO A 48 -4.70 -4.95 -3.94
CA PRO A 48 -4.27 -5.98 -3.01
C PRO A 48 -3.75 -7.21 -3.75
N GLU A 49 -2.73 -7.84 -3.19
CA GLU A 49 -2.30 -9.17 -3.60
C GLU A 49 -3.23 -10.22 -3.00
N LEU A 50 -3.68 -11.15 -3.83
CA LEU A 50 -4.64 -12.18 -3.46
C LEU A 50 -3.96 -13.52 -3.27
N GLY A 51 -4.24 -14.18 -2.16
CA GLY A 51 -3.83 -15.56 -1.89
C GLY A 51 -5.01 -16.43 -1.47
N VAL A 52 -5.06 -17.65 -1.99
CA VAL A 52 -6.01 -18.68 -1.51
C VAL A 52 -5.22 -19.71 -0.70
N MET A 53 -5.70 -19.96 0.52
CA MET A 53 -5.17 -20.95 1.44
C MET A 53 -6.20 -22.08 1.62
N ASN A 54 -5.77 -23.34 1.53
CA ASN A 54 -6.63 -24.51 1.74
C ASN A 54 -6.62 -24.89 3.22
N SER A 55 -7.08 -23.99 4.06
CA SER A 55 -7.19 -24.14 5.51
C SER A 55 -8.29 -23.24 6.05
N PRO A 56 -8.92 -23.61 7.19
CA PRO A 56 -9.89 -22.76 7.88
C PRO A 56 -9.30 -21.43 8.27
N ILE A 57 -10.17 -20.41 8.36
CA ILE A 57 -9.74 -19.01 8.57
C ILE A 57 -8.95 -18.81 9.87
N ASP A 58 -9.30 -19.53 10.94
CA ASP A 58 -8.62 -19.41 12.23
C ASP A 58 -7.19 -19.96 12.18
N GLU A 59 -6.96 -21.05 11.47
CA GLU A 59 -5.61 -21.59 11.25
C GLU A 59 -4.76 -20.66 10.40
N VAL A 60 -5.37 -20.08 9.37
CA VAL A 60 -4.70 -19.11 8.50
C VAL A 60 -4.36 -17.84 9.27
N LEU A 61 -5.25 -17.35 10.12
CA LEU A 61 -5.01 -16.20 10.99
C LEU A 61 -3.84 -16.46 11.93
N GLU A 62 -3.79 -17.61 12.59
CA GLU A 62 -2.70 -17.99 13.50
C GLU A 62 -1.36 -18.03 12.76
N ALA A 63 -1.30 -18.72 11.63
CA ALA A 63 -0.10 -18.81 10.81
C ALA A 63 0.36 -17.43 10.31
N PHE A 64 -0.57 -16.58 9.91
CA PHE A 64 -0.27 -15.22 9.46
C PHE A 64 0.33 -14.37 10.58
N LEU A 65 -0.24 -14.42 11.78
CA LEU A 65 0.27 -13.69 12.96
C LEU A 65 1.68 -14.17 13.36
N GLU A 66 1.96 -15.46 13.26
CA GLU A 66 3.30 -16.00 13.52
C GLU A 66 4.31 -15.50 12.47
N VAL A 67 3.99 -15.59 11.19
CA VAL A 67 4.88 -15.15 10.11
C VAL A 67 5.16 -13.64 10.22
N THR A 68 4.13 -12.83 10.47
CA THR A 68 4.32 -11.39 10.62
C THR A 68 5.21 -11.02 11.80
N LYS A 69 5.11 -11.75 12.91
CA LYS A 69 6.03 -11.60 14.06
C LYS A 69 7.47 -12.00 13.70
N GLN A 70 7.65 -13.12 12.97
CA GLN A 70 8.97 -13.56 12.51
C GLN A 70 9.62 -12.54 11.57
N TRP A 71 8.81 -11.85 10.76
CA TRP A 71 9.26 -10.79 9.88
C TRP A 71 9.52 -9.45 10.60
N GLY A 72 9.30 -9.41 11.91
CA GLY A 72 9.57 -8.24 12.74
C GLY A 72 8.52 -7.14 12.65
N PHE A 73 7.27 -7.47 12.24
CA PHE A 73 6.18 -6.50 12.25
C PHE A 73 5.69 -6.22 13.67
N ALA A 74 5.57 -4.95 14.01
CA ALA A 74 4.78 -4.48 15.13
C ALA A 74 3.31 -4.40 14.69
N LEU A 75 2.45 -5.23 15.28
CA LEU A 75 1.03 -5.28 14.95
C LEU A 75 0.31 -4.10 15.63
N GLU A 76 -0.26 -3.19 14.82
CA GLU A 76 -1.00 -2.01 15.29
C GLU A 76 -2.49 -2.33 15.53
N THR A 77 -3.05 -3.18 14.68
CA THR A 77 -4.46 -3.57 14.74
C THR A 77 -4.58 -5.05 14.42
N VAL A 78 -5.29 -5.78 15.28
CA VAL A 78 -5.73 -7.15 15.04
C VAL A 78 -7.22 -7.20 15.40
N ASP A 79 -8.08 -7.09 14.38
CA ASP A 79 -9.52 -7.22 14.54
C ASP A 79 -9.94 -8.62 14.07
N THR A 80 -10.08 -9.52 15.04
CA THR A 80 -10.46 -10.92 14.77
C THR A 80 -11.90 -11.06 14.29
N SER A 81 -12.78 -10.09 14.60
CA SER A 81 -14.18 -10.11 14.17
C SER A 81 -14.33 -9.80 12.68
N LYS A 82 -13.40 -9.02 12.14
CA LYS A 82 -13.35 -8.64 10.72
C LYS A 82 -12.19 -9.30 9.98
N TYR A 83 -11.39 -10.10 10.69
CA TYR A 83 -10.16 -10.70 10.17
C TYR A 83 -9.25 -9.68 9.46
N LEU A 84 -9.14 -8.50 10.07
CA LEU A 84 -8.33 -7.38 9.58
C LEU A 84 -7.08 -7.24 10.45
N ILE A 85 -5.92 -7.23 9.81
CA ILE A 85 -4.63 -7.08 10.46
C ILE A 85 -3.90 -5.91 9.82
N ARG A 86 -3.29 -5.09 10.65
CA ARG A 86 -2.38 -4.04 10.22
C ARG A 86 -1.12 -4.09 11.07
N GLY A 87 0.02 -3.95 10.42
CA GLY A 87 1.31 -3.89 11.09
C GLY A 87 2.29 -3.02 10.34
N THR A 88 3.29 -2.57 11.09
CA THR A 88 4.39 -1.75 10.58
C THR A 88 5.73 -2.34 10.98
N ARG A 89 6.76 -2.08 10.18
CA ARG A 89 8.13 -2.51 10.44
C ARG A 89 9.11 -1.49 9.88
N ASP A 90 10.11 -1.16 10.68
CA ASP A 90 11.29 -0.45 10.19
C ASP A 90 12.37 -1.46 9.80
N SER A 91 12.98 -1.30 8.66
CA SER A 91 14.16 -2.06 8.27
C SER A 91 15.28 -1.14 7.79
N THR A 92 16.51 -1.63 7.93
CA THR A 92 17.69 -0.91 7.44
C THR A 92 18.31 -1.74 6.34
N THR A 93 18.24 -1.23 5.12
CA THR A 93 18.86 -1.88 3.96
C THR A 93 20.23 -1.27 3.69
N VAL A 94 21.26 -2.10 3.54
CA VAL A 94 22.59 -1.65 3.14
C VAL A 94 22.58 -1.46 1.62
N ILE A 95 22.57 -0.21 1.18
CA ILE A 95 22.69 0.12 -0.24
C ILE A 95 24.16 0.01 -0.63
N GLY A 96 24.47 -0.99 -1.44
CA GLY A 96 25.74 -1.36 -2.04
C GLY A 96 26.96 -0.48 -1.78
N GLY A 97 27.93 -1.01 -1.07
CA GLY A 97 29.26 -0.44 -1.09
C GLY A 97 29.99 -0.88 -2.35
N SER A 98 30.31 0.05 -3.25
CA SER A 98 31.41 -0.20 -4.21
C SER A 98 32.64 -0.57 -3.38
N VAL A 99 33.21 -1.73 -3.66
CA VAL A 99 34.46 -2.18 -3.02
C VAL A 99 35.61 -1.44 -3.71
N ASP A 100 35.62 -0.12 -3.57
CA ASP A 100 36.79 0.67 -3.91
C ASP A 100 37.68 0.73 -2.66
N PRO A 101 38.84 0.07 -2.65
CA PRO A 101 39.72 0.03 -1.48
C PRO A 101 40.26 1.40 -1.05
N TYR A 102 40.05 2.44 -1.86
CA TYR A 102 40.46 3.81 -1.59
C TYR A 102 39.33 4.73 -1.10
N GLN A 103 38.08 4.32 -1.18
CA GLN A 103 36.98 5.11 -0.68
C GLN A 103 36.69 4.79 0.79
N ARG A 104 37.05 5.71 1.67
CA ARG A 104 36.69 5.71 3.11
C ARG A 104 35.20 6.04 3.38
N PHE A 105 34.33 5.86 2.41
CA PHE A 105 32.91 6.11 2.60
C PHE A 105 32.25 4.88 3.22
N GLY A 106 31.69 5.06 4.38
CA GLY A 106 30.92 4.02 5.08
C GLY A 106 29.81 3.48 4.20
N LYS A 107 29.37 2.25 4.47
CA LYS A 107 28.23 1.62 3.81
C LYS A 107 27.04 2.58 3.92
N ALA A 108 26.49 3.03 2.80
CA ALA A 108 25.26 3.80 2.79
C ALA A 108 24.14 2.88 3.27
N THR A 109 23.46 3.27 4.32
CA THR A 109 22.28 2.56 4.83
C THR A 109 21.05 3.39 4.51
N ARG A 110 20.00 2.72 4.03
CA ARG A 110 18.67 3.31 3.85
C ARG A 110 17.74 2.72 4.89
N GLN A 111 17.05 3.57 5.62
CA GLN A 111 15.92 3.15 6.44
C GLN A 111 14.70 3.07 5.54
N GLU A 112 13.98 1.96 5.63
CA GLU A 112 12.75 1.70 4.89
C GLU A 112 11.63 1.46 5.89
N PHE A 113 10.50 2.12 5.65
CA PHE A 113 9.29 1.97 6.45
C PHE A 113 8.29 1.08 5.72
N HIS A 114 8.01 -0.08 6.31
CA HIS A 114 7.09 -1.06 5.74
C HIS A 114 5.73 -0.99 6.43
N VAL A 115 4.68 -1.00 5.65
CA VAL A 115 3.29 -1.09 6.13
C VAL A 115 2.63 -2.30 5.47
N MET A 116 2.03 -3.14 6.28
CA MET A 116 1.25 -4.28 5.82
C MET A 116 -0.19 -4.15 6.32
N ARG A 117 -1.13 -4.38 5.42
CA ARG A 117 -2.55 -4.54 5.74
C ARG A 117 -3.03 -5.83 5.10
N ALA A 118 -3.63 -6.71 5.90
CA ALA A 118 -4.22 -7.94 5.41
C ALA A 118 -5.69 -8.02 5.83
N GLN A 119 -6.52 -8.54 4.94
CA GLN A 119 -7.89 -8.91 5.22
C GLN A 119 -8.12 -10.35 4.78
N MET A 120 -8.79 -11.12 5.62
CA MET A 120 -9.10 -12.51 5.33
C MET A 120 -10.59 -12.70 5.22
N SER A 121 -10.99 -13.59 4.32
CA SER A 121 -12.39 -13.94 4.09
C SER A 121 -12.53 -15.46 3.95
N PRO A 122 -13.48 -16.10 4.62
CA PRO A 122 -13.71 -17.52 4.45
C PRO A 122 -14.26 -17.82 3.04
N ARG A 123 -13.77 -18.87 2.42
CA ARG A 123 -14.27 -19.40 1.15
C ARG A 123 -14.73 -20.84 1.36
N GLY A 124 -15.92 -21.00 1.98
CA GLY A 124 -16.36 -22.28 2.50
C GLY A 124 -15.64 -22.66 3.81
N ASP A 125 -15.81 -23.89 4.25
CA ASP A 125 -15.36 -24.31 5.58
C ASP A 125 -13.85 -24.63 5.65
N GLN A 126 -13.22 -24.91 4.51
CA GLN A 126 -11.85 -25.42 4.43
C GLN A 126 -10.90 -24.54 3.60
N SER A 127 -11.33 -23.35 3.24
CA SER A 127 -10.45 -22.44 2.51
C SER A 127 -10.67 -20.98 2.87
N THR A 128 -9.59 -20.19 2.77
CA THR A 128 -9.55 -18.78 3.12
C THR A 128 -8.90 -18.00 2.00
N VAL A 129 -9.50 -16.87 1.66
CA VAL A 129 -8.88 -15.86 0.79
C VAL A 129 -8.21 -14.81 1.66
N ILE A 130 -6.97 -14.48 1.35
CA ILE A 130 -6.23 -13.39 1.98
C ILE A 130 -5.98 -12.32 0.93
N GLU A 131 -6.31 -11.09 1.28
CA GLU A 131 -5.99 -9.88 0.53
C GLU A 131 -4.90 -9.13 1.27
N ILE A 132 -3.75 -8.88 0.64
CA ILE A 132 -2.63 -8.16 1.27
C ILE A 132 -2.31 -6.91 0.47
N ILE A 133 -2.17 -5.79 1.16
CA ILE A 133 -1.53 -4.58 0.67
C ILE A 133 -0.23 -4.43 1.43
N TYR A 134 0.89 -4.46 0.71
CA TYR A 134 2.22 -4.25 1.26
C TYR A 134 2.83 -3.01 0.66
N LEU A 135 3.33 -2.11 1.50
CA LEU A 135 3.92 -0.83 1.10
C LEU A 135 5.31 -0.70 1.69
N VAL A 136 6.25 -0.23 0.89
CA VAL A 136 7.58 0.22 1.33
C VAL A 136 7.69 1.71 1.03
N ASP A 137 7.92 2.53 2.05
CA ASP A 137 7.95 4.00 1.92
C ASP A 137 6.70 4.56 1.19
N LYS A 138 5.52 3.98 1.46
CA LYS A 138 4.21 4.30 0.84
C LYS A 138 4.08 3.86 -0.63
N ILE A 139 5.04 3.16 -1.18
CA ILE A 139 5.00 2.61 -2.54
C ILE A 139 4.54 1.15 -2.46
N PRO A 140 3.55 0.71 -3.25
CA PRO A 140 3.14 -0.69 -3.30
C PRO A 140 4.29 -1.60 -3.72
N ASP A 141 4.49 -2.68 -2.95
CA ASP A 141 5.47 -3.73 -3.22
C ASP A 141 4.76 -5.08 -3.30
N ALA A 142 4.37 -5.44 -4.52
CA ALA A 142 3.68 -6.69 -4.81
C ALA A 142 4.57 -7.91 -4.53
N GLU A 143 5.87 -7.82 -4.79
CA GLU A 143 6.81 -8.93 -4.57
C GLU A 143 6.89 -9.28 -3.08
N ALA A 144 7.01 -8.27 -2.21
CA ALA A 144 7.00 -8.47 -0.77
C ALA A 144 5.64 -9.00 -0.29
N GLY A 145 4.53 -8.55 -0.87
CA GLY A 145 3.19 -9.08 -0.61
C GLY A 145 3.07 -10.57 -0.94
N PHE A 146 3.54 -10.99 -2.12
CA PHE A 146 3.58 -12.40 -2.52
C PHE A 146 4.52 -13.23 -1.66
N ALA A 147 5.69 -12.70 -1.30
CA ALA A 147 6.62 -13.39 -0.41
C ALA A 147 5.98 -13.67 0.95
N LEU A 148 5.23 -12.72 1.51
CA LEU A 148 4.49 -12.91 2.75
C LEU A 148 3.41 -14.00 2.60
N LEU A 149 2.62 -13.99 1.52
CA LEU A 149 1.62 -15.04 1.23
C LEU A 149 2.25 -16.43 1.15
N ASN A 150 3.41 -16.55 0.50
CA ASN A 150 4.13 -17.81 0.38
C ASN A 150 4.65 -18.29 1.74
N ALA A 151 5.19 -17.40 2.57
CA ALA A 151 5.64 -17.74 3.91
C ALA A 151 4.49 -18.29 4.79
N VAL A 152 3.29 -17.68 4.67
CA VAL A 152 2.09 -18.19 5.36
C VAL A 152 1.72 -19.59 4.86
N ARG A 153 1.77 -19.81 3.54
CA ARG A 153 1.47 -21.12 2.95
C ARG A 153 2.45 -22.20 3.42
N GLU A 154 3.74 -21.87 3.47
CA GLU A 154 4.77 -22.78 3.97
C GLU A 154 4.57 -23.09 5.46
N ARG A 155 4.17 -22.10 6.26
CA ARG A 155 3.87 -22.28 7.68
C ARG A 155 2.70 -23.24 7.89
N LEU A 156 1.61 -23.07 7.13
CA LEU A 156 0.45 -23.96 7.16
C LEU A 156 0.84 -25.40 6.75
N ALA A 157 1.63 -25.55 5.70
CA ALA A 157 2.11 -26.86 5.25
C ALA A 157 3.02 -27.55 6.29
N ALA A 158 3.79 -26.79 7.05
CA ALA A 158 4.63 -27.33 8.13
C ALA A 158 3.81 -27.80 9.34
N LYS A 159 2.68 -27.13 9.64
CA LYS A 159 1.77 -27.49 10.75
C LYS A 159 0.97 -28.77 10.46
N ASN A 160 0.74 -29.09 9.19
CA ASN A 160 -0.08 -30.23 8.74
C ASN A 160 0.76 -31.49 8.45
N ARG A 161 2.06 -31.50 8.80
CA ARG A 161 2.95 -32.67 8.72
C ARG A 161 3.13 -33.31 10.10
#